data_3260efa61837dc695918e1811ead22d4
#
_entry.id   3260efa61837dc695918e1811ead22d4
#
_cell.length_a   1.000
_cell.length_b   1.000
_cell.length_c   1.000
_cell.angle_alpha   90.00
_cell.angle_beta   90.00
_cell.angle_gamma   90.00
#
_symmetry.space_group_name_H-M   'P 1'
#
loop_
_entity.id
_entity.type
_entity.pdbx_description
1 polymer ?
#
loop_
_entity_poly.entity_id
_entity_poly.type
_entity_poly.pdbx_seq_one_letter_code
_entity_poly.pdbx_strand_id
1 'polypeptide(L)'
;MINRMFVLKFNKCTFDEWKKEMEEDTEMDGLFMRDVMIGKVDDHTAIMCADVFDRELQKTMLSDPAFLEIHEQMGIEFTEYELKPAPTP
;
A
#
# COMPACT_ATOMS: atom_id res chain seq x y z
N MET A 1 2.38 -7.33 14.15
CA MET A 1 2.64 -8.45 13.22
C MET A 1 2.10 -8.11 11.85
N ILE A 2 2.90 -8.26 10.82
CA ILE A 2 2.47 -7.98 9.43
C ILE A 2 1.32 -8.89 9.05
N ASN A 3 0.18 -8.33 8.66
CA ASN A 3 -1.06 -9.07 8.41
C ASN A 3 -1.67 -8.80 7.03
N ARG A 4 -1.12 -7.88 6.24
CA ARG A 4 -1.62 -7.53 4.91
C ARG A 4 -0.49 -7.42 3.90
N MET A 5 -0.78 -7.83 2.67
CA MET A 5 0.11 -7.63 1.52
C MET A 5 -0.70 -6.96 0.42
N PHE A 6 -0.08 -5.97 -0.23
CA PHE A 6 -0.66 -5.28 -1.37
C PHE A 6 0.24 -5.48 -2.57
N VAL A 7 -0.32 -5.94 -3.67
CA VAL A 7 0.37 -5.97 -4.96
C VAL A 7 -0.14 -4.77 -5.75
N LEU A 8 0.78 -3.86 -6.08
CA LEU A 8 0.47 -2.59 -6.72
C LEU A 8 1.03 -2.56 -8.13
N LYS A 9 0.21 -2.09 -9.08
CA LYS A 9 0.63 -1.85 -10.46
C LYS A 9 0.42 -0.39 -10.82
N PHE A 10 1.40 0.20 -11.50
CA PHE A 10 1.41 1.62 -11.85
C PHE A 10 1.35 1.76 -13.37
N ASN A 11 0.24 2.28 -13.89
CA ASN A 11 0.05 2.46 -15.34
C ASN A 11 0.52 3.83 -15.85
N LYS A 12 0.59 4.83 -14.97
CA LYS A 12 0.91 6.22 -15.31
C LYS A 12 2.14 6.77 -14.61
N CYS A 13 2.82 5.96 -13.80
CA CYS A 13 4.05 6.36 -13.13
C CYS A 13 4.97 5.16 -12.94
N THR A 14 6.20 5.43 -12.49
CA THR A 14 7.17 4.39 -12.15
C THR A 14 7.15 4.10 -10.66
N PHE A 15 7.78 2.98 -10.27
CA PHE A 15 7.97 2.61 -8.88
C PHE A 15 8.68 3.73 -8.11
N ASP A 16 9.73 4.33 -8.68
CA ASP A 16 10.50 5.37 -8.00
C ASP A 16 9.66 6.62 -7.74
N GLU A 17 8.83 7.01 -8.69
CA GLU A 17 7.90 8.13 -8.53
C GLU A 17 6.86 7.87 -7.45
N TRP A 18 6.28 6.66 -7.45
CA TRP A 18 5.31 6.26 -6.44
C TRP A 18 5.93 6.20 -5.05
N LYS A 19 7.12 5.62 -4.92
CA LYS A 19 7.81 5.49 -3.64
C LYS A 19 8.13 6.86 -3.06
N LYS A 20 8.57 7.79 -3.89
CA LYS A 20 8.85 9.17 -3.47
C LYS A 20 7.59 9.83 -2.91
N GLU A 21 6.45 9.67 -3.59
CA GLU A 21 5.17 10.20 -3.14
C GLU A 21 4.76 9.60 -1.79
N MET A 22 4.95 8.30 -1.61
CA MET A 22 4.68 7.60 -0.36
C MET A 22 5.55 8.10 0.79
N GLU A 23 6.82 8.36 0.53
CA GLU A 23 7.76 8.87 1.53
C GLU A 23 7.44 10.31 1.96
N GLU A 24 6.91 11.12 1.06
CA GLU A 24 6.50 12.49 1.36
C GLU A 24 5.20 12.55 2.17
N ASP A 25 4.34 11.55 2.04
CA ASP A 25 3.04 11.49 2.73
C ASP A 25 3.09 10.53 3.93
N THR A 26 4.10 10.67 4.77
CA THR A 26 4.32 9.79 5.93
C THR A 26 3.29 9.97 7.05
N GLU A 27 2.55 11.09 7.08
CA GLU A 27 1.58 11.36 8.14
C GLU A 27 0.38 10.41 8.10
N MET A 28 0.02 9.90 6.91
CA MET A 28 -1.14 9.03 6.76
C MET A 28 -0.85 7.56 7.11
N ASP A 29 0.36 7.09 6.88
CA ASP A 29 0.71 5.69 7.06
C ASP A 29 0.69 5.24 8.52
N GLY A 30 1.13 6.09 9.45
CA GLY A 30 1.16 5.77 10.87
C GLY A 30 -0.21 5.72 11.55
N LEU A 31 -1.28 6.13 10.87
CA LEU A 31 -2.62 6.20 11.46
C LEU A 31 -3.33 4.85 11.50
N PHE A 32 -3.09 3.98 10.52
CA PHE A 32 -3.78 2.70 10.44
C PHE A 32 -2.87 1.51 10.13
N MET A 33 -1.61 1.75 9.78
CA MET A 33 -0.64 0.67 9.53
C MET A 33 0.76 1.05 10.02
N ARG A 34 1.55 0.01 10.31
CA ARG A 34 2.93 0.14 10.78
C ARG A 34 3.77 -1.00 10.23
N ASP A 35 5.10 -0.94 10.46
CA ASP A 35 6.05 -1.94 9.99
C ASP A 35 5.97 -2.17 8.48
N VAL A 36 5.81 -1.08 7.72
CA VAL A 36 5.64 -1.12 6.27
C VAL A 36 6.93 -1.59 5.61
N MET A 37 6.81 -2.62 4.78
CA MET A 37 7.89 -3.14 3.95
C MET A 37 7.51 -3.01 2.49
N ILE A 38 8.40 -2.43 1.68
CA ILE A 38 8.15 -2.22 0.25
C ILE A 38 9.22 -2.94 -0.55
N GLY A 39 8.79 -3.72 -1.54
CA GLY A 39 9.67 -4.39 -2.49
C GLY A 39 9.34 -3.98 -3.92
N LYS A 40 10.38 -3.68 -4.70
CA LYS A 40 10.25 -3.42 -6.14
C LYS A 40 10.24 -4.74 -6.88
N VAL A 41 9.21 -4.98 -7.70
CA VAL A 41 9.15 -6.13 -8.61
C VAL A 41 9.73 -5.71 -9.98
N ASP A 42 9.24 -4.61 -10.52
CA ASP A 42 9.75 -3.96 -11.73
C ASP A 42 9.41 -2.48 -11.68
N ASP A 43 9.67 -1.73 -12.75
CA ASP A 43 9.43 -0.28 -12.79
C ASP A 43 7.95 0.11 -12.60
N HIS A 44 7.04 -0.82 -12.82
CA HIS A 44 5.60 -0.58 -12.76
C HIS A 44 4.86 -1.49 -11.78
N THR A 45 5.59 -2.21 -10.93
CA THR A 45 5.00 -3.17 -9.98
C THR A 45 5.75 -3.15 -8.66
N ALA A 46 5.00 -3.08 -7.56
CA ALA A 46 5.55 -3.15 -6.21
C ALA A 46 4.74 -4.11 -5.35
N ILE A 47 5.38 -4.60 -4.30
CA ILE A 47 4.72 -5.33 -3.23
C ILE A 47 4.94 -4.53 -1.95
N MET A 48 3.85 -4.31 -1.21
CA MET A 48 3.90 -3.65 0.08
C MET A 48 3.26 -4.56 1.13
N CYS A 49 3.97 -4.78 2.23
CA CYS A 49 3.46 -5.53 3.37
C CYS A 49 3.42 -4.61 4.58
N ALA A 50 2.39 -4.73 5.40
CA ALA A 50 2.22 -3.90 6.58
C ALA A 50 1.40 -4.58 7.66
N ASP A 51 1.57 -4.11 8.89
CA ASP A 51 0.67 -4.41 10.00
C ASP A 51 -0.45 -3.36 9.99
N VAL A 52 -1.60 -3.75 9.47
CA VAL A 52 -2.81 -2.90 9.48
C VAL A 52 -3.52 -3.15 10.79
N PHE A 53 -3.43 -2.19 11.72
CA PHE A 53 -3.99 -2.30 13.06
C PHE A 53 -5.33 -1.59 13.22
N ASP A 54 -5.73 -0.74 12.26
CA ASP A 54 -7.03 -0.06 12.28
C ASP A 54 -7.71 -0.22 10.91
N ARG A 55 -8.52 -1.25 10.77
CA ARG A 55 -9.22 -1.57 9.53
C ARG A 55 -10.32 -0.58 9.18
N GLU A 56 -10.96 -0.01 10.17
CA GLU A 56 -12.02 0.99 9.96
C GLU A 56 -11.42 2.26 9.35
N LEU A 57 -10.29 2.72 9.89
CA LEU A 57 -9.60 3.88 9.33
C LEU A 57 -9.05 3.58 7.94
N GLN A 58 -8.53 2.37 7.70
CA GLN A 58 -8.09 1.95 6.37
C GLN A 58 -9.21 2.08 5.35
N LYS A 59 -10.42 1.59 5.67
CA LYS A 59 -11.58 1.69 4.77
C LYS A 59 -11.95 3.15 4.50
N THR A 60 -11.91 3.98 5.52
CA THR A 60 -12.18 5.42 5.39
C THR A 60 -11.18 6.08 4.45
N MET A 61 -9.89 5.77 4.61
CA MET A 61 -8.82 6.31 3.79
C MET A 61 -8.92 5.86 2.33
N LEU A 62 -9.25 4.59 2.10
CA LEU A 62 -9.43 4.05 0.75
C LEU A 62 -10.64 4.66 0.02
N SER A 63 -11.57 5.24 0.76
CA SER A 63 -12.75 5.90 0.22
C SER A 63 -12.59 7.42 0.12
N ASP A 64 -11.49 7.98 0.62
CA ASP A 64 -11.23 9.42 0.59
C ASP A 64 -11.06 9.90 -0.85
N PRO A 65 -11.80 10.95 -1.30
CA PRO A 65 -11.69 11.47 -2.65
C PRO A 65 -10.28 11.91 -3.04
N ALA A 66 -9.52 12.48 -2.11
CA ALA A 66 -8.13 12.89 -2.37
C ALA A 66 -7.24 11.68 -2.64
N PHE A 67 -7.41 10.60 -1.89
CA PHE A 67 -6.69 9.35 -2.10
C PHE A 67 -7.03 8.73 -3.45
N LEU A 68 -8.31 8.66 -3.78
CA LEU A 68 -8.78 8.11 -5.06
C LEU A 68 -8.26 8.93 -6.24
N GLU A 69 -8.18 10.25 -6.12
CA GLU A 69 -7.65 11.11 -7.16
C GLU A 69 -6.17 10.85 -7.42
N ILE A 70 -5.35 10.71 -6.37
CA ILE A 70 -3.93 10.38 -6.47
C ILE A 70 -3.75 9.01 -7.15
N HIS A 71 -4.54 8.02 -6.78
CA HIS A 71 -4.51 6.70 -7.40
C HIS A 71 -4.84 6.76 -8.89
N GLU A 72 -5.84 7.56 -9.26
CA GLU A 72 -6.21 7.75 -10.66
C GLU A 72 -5.09 8.44 -11.46
N GLN A 73 -4.49 9.48 -10.89
CA GLN A 73 -3.39 10.21 -11.53
C GLN A 73 -2.16 9.34 -11.76
N MET A 74 -1.85 8.45 -10.82
CA MET A 74 -0.72 7.54 -10.93
C MET A 74 -1.05 6.25 -11.66
N GLY A 75 -2.33 6.01 -11.93
CA GLY A 75 -2.79 4.78 -12.56
C GLY A 75 -2.54 3.56 -11.69
N ILE A 76 -2.79 3.67 -10.38
CA ILE A 76 -2.54 2.59 -9.43
C ILE A 76 -3.72 1.61 -9.42
N GLU A 77 -3.39 0.34 -9.65
CA GLU A 77 -4.30 -0.78 -9.41
C GLU A 77 -3.67 -1.65 -8.33
N PHE A 78 -4.42 -2.05 -7.32
CA PHE A 78 -3.87 -2.89 -6.28
C PHE A 78 -4.81 -4.03 -5.88
N THR A 79 -4.20 -5.12 -5.41
CA THR A 79 -4.90 -6.25 -4.81
C THR A 79 -4.41 -6.43 -3.38
N GLU A 80 -5.32 -6.51 -2.43
CA GLU A 80 -5.01 -6.73 -1.02
C GLU A 80 -5.18 -8.21 -0.66
N TYR A 81 -4.19 -8.73 0.06
CA TYR A 81 -4.20 -10.10 0.57
C TYR A 81 -4.08 -10.10 2.08
N GLU A 82 -4.86 -10.93 2.73
CA GLU A 82 -4.69 -11.21 4.16
C GLU A 82 -3.58 -12.24 4.35
N LEU A 83 -2.61 -11.92 5.20
CA LEU A 83 -1.50 -12.81 5.50
C LEU A 83 -1.78 -13.55 6.82
N LYS A 84 -1.61 -14.87 6.78
CA LYS A 84 -1.70 -15.72 7.96
C LYS A 84 -0.42 -16.51 8.09
N PRO A 85 0.07 -16.75 9.33
CA PRO A 85 1.23 -17.60 9.52
C PRO A 85 0.98 -18.98 8.92
N ALA A 86 1.98 -19.50 8.23
CA ALA A 86 1.91 -20.88 7.74
C ALA A 86 1.90 -21.85 8.91
N PRO A 87 1.13 -22.97 8.83
CA PRO A 87 1.20 -23.98 9.89
C PRO A 87 2.61 -24.52 10.01
N THR A 88 3.09 -24.62 11.23
CA THR A 88 4.39 -25.25 11.52
C THR A 88 4.25 -26.76 11.40
N PRO A 89 5.21 -27.43 10.68
CA PRO A 89 5.17 -28.89 10.60
C PRO A 89 5.42 -29.55 11.93
#